data_908a89e39c12bb1fe1f6efe9f6bafe1b
#
_entry.id   908a89e39c12bb1fe1f6efe9f6bafe1b
#
_cell.length_a   1.000
_cell.length_b   1.000
_cell.length_c   1.000
_cell.angle_alpha   90.00
_cell.angle_beta   90.00
_cell.angle_gamma   90.00
#
_symmetry.space_group_name_H-M   'P 1'
#
loop_
_entity.id
_entity.type
_entity.pdbx_description
1 polymer ?
#
loop_
_entity_poly.entity_id
_entity_poly.type
_entity_poly.pdbx_seq_one_letter_code
_entity_poly.pdbx_strand_id
1 'polypeptide(L)'
;MATDLSISVSDEPGGLAKAAEALGAAGVNVEGIAGLGGHRSGHIHVLVEDAAGARSALESAGCSVDGEREAVVLDVSGEDRPGKLGELARSAADAGVNLAACYVATKSRLVFVADDAAALRSAVGG
;
A
#
# COMPACT_ATOMS: atom_id res chain seq x y z
N MET A 1 7.72 -10.89 3.22
CA MET A 1 6.40 -10.72 2.59
C MET A 1 5.98 -9.26 2.65
N ALA A 2 5.55 -8.73 1.54
CA ALA A 2 5.20 -7.31 1.48
C ALA A 2 3.92 -7.01 2.26
N THR A 3 3.94 -5.93 3.00
CA THR A 3 2.83 -5.50 3.86
C THR A 3 2.41 -4.10 3.49
N ASP A 4 1.10 -3.87 3.46
CA ASP A 4 0.51 -2.56 3.33
C ASP A 4 0.22 -2.00 4.71
N LEU A 5 0.77 -0.84 5.03
CA LEU A 5 0.43 -0.10 6.23
C LEU A 5 -0.44 1.08 5.84
N SER A 6 -1.59 1.20 6.48
CA SER A 6 -2.46 2.39 6.36
C SER A 6 -2.10 3.34 7.47
N ILE A 7 -1.75 4.56 7.14
CA ILE A 7 -1.37 5.56 8.14
C ILE A 7 -2.15 6.85 7.94
N SER A 8 -2.34 7.57 9.03
CA SER A 8 -2.93 8.91 9.01
C SER A 8 -1.88 9.91 9.43
N VAL A 9 -1.80 11.01 8.70
CA VAL A 9 -0.92 12.14 9.00
C VAL A 9 -1.75 13.41 8.97
N SER A 10 -1.20 14.52 9.50
CA SER A 10 -1.87 15.81 9.37
C SER A 10 -1.89 16.23 7.90
N ASP A 11 -3.04 16.74 7.44
CA ASP A 11 -3.19 17.23 6.06
C ASP A 11 -2.71 18.67 6.00
N GLU A 12 -1.40 18.85 6.12
CA GLU A 12 -0.73 20.13 6.10
C GLU A 12 0.70 19.95 5.61
N PRO A 13 1.39 21.05 5.24
CA PRO A 13 2.79 20.92 4.81
C PRO A 13 3.62 20.19 5.87
N GLY A 14 4.38 19.20 5.44
CA GLY A 14 5.24 18.41 6.32
C GLY A 14 4.65 17.10 6.84
N GLY A 15 3.35 16.84 6.66
CA GLY A 15 2.74 15.60 7.13
C GLY A 15 3.36 14.36 6.48
N LEU A 16 3.44 14.36 5.16
CA LEU A 16 4.08 13.27 4.43
C LEU A 16 5.58 13.21 4.69
N ALA A 17 6.24 14.37 4.73
CA ALA A 17 7.69 14.43 4.95
C ALA A 17 8.07 13.77 6.27
N LYS A 18 7.31 14.03 7.33
CA LYS A 18 7.54 13.45 8.66
C LYS A 18 7.49 11.93 8.63
N ALA A 19 6.47 11.37 7.98
CA ALA A 19 6.31 9.93 7.86
C ALA A 19 7.45 9.31 7.02
N ALA A 20 7.74 9.90 5.87
CA ALA A 20 8.78 9.39 4.97
C ALA A 20 10.18 9.47 5.58
N GLU A 21 10.47 10.56 6.27
CA GLU A 21 11.76 10.73 6.97
C GLU A 21 11.94 9.70 8.09
N ALA A 22 10.86 9.42 8.84
CA ALA A 22 10.89 8.42 9.90
C ALA A 22 11.22 7.03 9.35
N LEU A 23 10.59 6.65 8.24
CA LEU A 23 10.86 5.37 7.59
C LEU A 23 12.30 5.30 7.07
N GLY A 24 12.75 6.37 6.42
CA GLY A 24 14.12 6.43 5.90
C GLY A 24 15.16 6.35 6.99
N ALA A 25 14.96 7.03 8.11
CA ALA A 25 15.87 7.01 9.25
C ALA A 25 15.97 5.61 9.89
N ALA A 26 14.90 4.83 9.81
CA ALA A 26 14.87 3.46 10.31
C ALA A 26 15.40 2.44 9.30
N GLY A 27 15.84 2.89 8.13
CA GLY A 27 16.33 2.00 7.07
C GLY A 27 15.23 1.23 6.36
N VAL A 28 14.00 1.69 6.44
CA VAL A 28 12.85 1.04 5.79
C VAL A 28 12.62 1.67 4.42
N ASN A 29 12.72 0.87 3.38
CA ASN A 29 12.46 1.33 2.03
C ASN A 29 10.96 1.33 1.74
N VAL A 30 10.46 2.44 1.21
CA VAL A 30 9.07 2.54 0.73
C VAL A 30 9.03 2.02 -0.71
N GLU A 31 8.44 0.85 -0.90
CA GLU A 31 8.39 0.21 -2.22
C GLU A 31 7.17 0.60 -3.03
N GLY A 32 6.16 1.11 -2.38
CA GLY A 32 4.97 1.64 -3.02
C GLY A 32 4.28 2.60 -2.07
N ILE A 33 3.54 3.54 -2.63
CA ILE A 33 2.85 4.53 -1.82
C ILE A 33 1.64 5.08 -2.57
N ALA A 34 0.58 5.33 -1.82
CA ALA A 34 -0.57 6.09 -2.29
C ALA A 34 -1.00 7.02 -1.16
N GLY A 35 -1.19 8.28 -1.48
CA GLY A 35 -1.60 9.26 -0.49
C GLY A 35 -2.78 10.07 -0.98
N LEU A 36 -3.67 10.40 -0.05
CA LEU A 36 -4.85 11.19 -0.35
C LEU A 36 -5.10 12.16 0.81
N GLY A 37 -5.12 13.44 0.49
CA GLY A 37 -5.43 14.48 1.46
C GLY A 37 -6.92 14.82 1.48
N GLY A 38 -7.33 15.54 2.49
CA GLY A 38 -8.69 16.06 2.63
C GLY A 38 -9.24 15.85 4.04
N HIS A 39 -10.21 16.66 4.42
CA HIS A 39 -10.92 16.52 5.70
C HIS A 39 -10.03 16.45 6.94
N ARG A 40 -9.00 17.29 7.00
CA ARG A 40 -8.09 17.44 8.15
C ARG A 40 -7.06 16.34 8.33
N SER A 41 -7.19 15.23 7.64
CA SER A 41 -6.23 14.14 7.70
C SER A 41 -5.77 13.76 6.32
N GLY A 42 -4.49 13.42 6.21
CA GLY A 42 -3.97 12.72 5.06
C GLY A 42 -3.99 11.23 5.34
N HIS A 43 -4.47 10.43 4.39
CA HIS A 43 -4.46 8.98 4.47
C HIS A 43 -3.43 8.46 3.50
N ILE A 44 -2.52 7.62 3.98
CA ILE A 44 -1.41 7.12 3.19
C ILE A 44 -1.33 5.61 3.34
N HIS A 45 -1.16 4.93 2.22
CA HIS A 45 -0.79 3.52 2.20
C HIS A 45 0.66 3.42 1.79
N VAL A 46 1.45 2.63 2.52
CA VAL A 46 2.84 2.36 2.15
C VAL A 46 3.07 0.86 2.07
N LEU A 47 3.81 0.45 1.06
CA LEU A 47 4.23 -0.93 0.87
C LEU A 47 5.65 -1.08 1.40
N VAL A 48 5.82 -1.97 2.37
CA VAL A 48 7.11 -2.21 3.02
C VAL A 48 7.35 -3.71 3.22
N GLU A 49 8.60 -4.13 3.30
CA GLU A 49 8.95 -5.50 3.65
C GLU A 49 9.05 -5.68 5.16
N ASP A 50 9.67 -4.73 5.86
CA ASP A 50 9.81 -4.76 7.31
C ASP A 50 8.66 -4.00 7.98
N ALA A 51 7.54 -4.68 8.15
CA ALA A 51 6.34 -4.08 8.74
C ALA A 51 6.55 -3.67 10.20
N ALA A 52 7.23 -4.49 10.98
CA ALA A 52 7.46 -4.20 12.40
C ALA A 52 8.36 -2.96 12.58
N GLY A 53 9.43 -2.88 11.82
CA GLY A 53 10.33 -1.72 11.85
C GLY A 53 9.65 -0.46 11.35
N ALA A 54 8.85 -0.57 10.29
CA ALA A 54 8.09 0.55 9.75
C ALA A 54 7.07 1.07 10.76
N ARG A 55 6.28 0.19 11.35
CA ARG A 55 5.28 0.56 12.36
C ARG A 55 5.94 1.27 13.54
N SER A 56 7.01 0.71 14.07
CA SER A 56 7.74 1.28 15.20
C SER A 56 8.26 2.69 14.88
N ALA A 57 8.84 2.88 13.70
CA ALA A 57 9.36 4.18 13.26
C ALA A 57 8.24 5.21 13.13
N LEU A 58 7.12 4.83 12.51
CA LEU A 58 5.98 5.73 12.32
C LEU A 58 5.35 6.13 13.65
N GLU A 59 5.14 5.18 14.53
CA GLU A 59 4.55 5.46 15.85
C GLU A 59 5.47 6.35 16.69
N SER A 60 6.77 6.10 16.66
CA SER A 60 7.75 6.95 17.36
C SER A 60 7.76 8.38 16.82
N ALA A 61 7.45 8.57 15.55
CA ALA A 61 7.36 9.89 14.95
C ALA A 61 6.00 10.58 15.18
N GLY A 62 5.08 9.91 15.88
CA GLY A 62 3.76 10.45 16.15
C GLY A 62 2.75 10.25 15.03
N CYS A 63 3.04 9.39 14.07
CA CYS A 63 2.08 9.04 13.02
C CYS A 63 1.17 7.93 13.51
N SER A 64 -0.11 8.00 13.15
CA SER A 64 -1.08 6.98 13.50
C SER A 64 -1.03 5.86 12.47
N VAL A 65 -0.76 4.63 12.92
CA VAL A 65 -0.82 3.44 12.06
C VAL A 65 -2.21 2.82 12.26
N ASP A 66 -3.05 2.96 11.25
CA ASP A 66 -4.47 2.61 11.33
C ASP A 66 -4.74 1.16 10.92
N GLY A 67 -3.85 0.56 10.15
CA GLY A 67 -4.03 -0.81 9.71
C GLY A 67 -2.76 -1.40 9.14
N GLU A 68 -2.74 -2.72 9.15
CA GLU A 68 -1.64 -3.52 8.60
C GLU A 68 -2.25 -4.73 7.93
N ARG A 69 -1.99 -4.90 6.63
CA ARG A 69 -2.53 -6.01 5.85
C ARG A 69 -1.46 -6.59 4.95
N GLU A 70 -1.55 -7.88 4.71
CA GLU A 70 -0.71 -8.52 3.71
C GLU A 70 -1.09 -7.98 2.33
N ALA A 71 -0.11 -7.50 1.58
CA ALA A 71 -0.34 -6.98 0.24
C ALA A 71 -0.16 -8.09 -0.80
N VAL A 72 -0.99 -8.06 -1.83
CA VAL A 72 -0.83 -8.90 -3.01
C VAL A 72 -0.15 -8.05 -4.07
N VAL A 73 1.07 -8.40 -4.42
CA VAL A 73 1.93 -7.62 -5.31
C VAL A 73 2.15 -8.40 -6.60
N LEU A 74 1.81 -7.78 -7.71
CA LEU A 74 1.92 -8.39 -9.03
C LEU A 74 2.96 -7.65 -9.87
N ASP A 75 3.94 -8.38 -10.39
CA ASP A 75 4.89 -7.84 -11.35
C ASP A 75 4.20 -7.81 -12.71
N VAL A 76 4.00 -6.62 -13.26
CA VAL A 76 3.35 -6.44 -14.56
C VAL A 76 4.33 -5.95 -15.63
N SER A 77 5.63 -6.13 -15.39
CA SER A 77 6.62 -5.78 -16.39
C SER A 77 6.37 -6.60 -17.67
N GLY A 78 6.40 -5.93 -18.83
CA GLY A 78 6.02 -6.55 -20.08
C GLY A 78 4.52 -6.66 -20.34
N GLU A 79 3.69 -6.40 -19.34
CA GLU A 79 2.23 -6.44 -19.44
C GLU A 79 1.58 -5.12 -19.07
N ASP A 80 2.38 -4.08 -18.90
CA ASP A 80 1.91 -2.74 -18.57
C ASP A 80 1.35 -2.10 -19.84
N ARG A 81 0.06 -2.30 -20.04
CA ARG A 81 -0.68 -1.88 -21.24
C ARG A 81 -2.08 -1.42 -20.86
N PRO A 82 -2.73 -0.63 -21.74
CA PRO A 82 -4.12 -0.26 -21.50
C PRO A 82 -4.99 -1.49 -21.26
N GLY A 83 -5.79 -1.44 -20.19
CA GLY A 83 -6.71 -2.51 -19.84
C GLY A 83 -6.19 -3.53 -18.84
N LYS A 84 -4.88 -3.59 -18.58
CA LYS A 84 -4.33 -4.60 -17.66
C LYS A 84 -4.92 -4.48 -16.25
N LEU A 85 -5.00 -3.27 -15.73
CA LEU A 85 -5.59 -3.04 -14.42
C LEU A 85 -7.06 -3.47 -14.38
N GLY A 86 -7.80 -3.14 -15.44
CA GLY A 86 -9.21 -3.53 -15.56
C GLY A 86 -9.41 -5.03 -15.54
N GLU A 87 -8.55 -5.79 -16.22
CA GLU A 87 -8.60 -7.25 -16.24
C GLU A 87 -8.41 -7.83 -14.83
N LEU A 88 -7.41 -7.34 -14.10
CA LEU A 88 -7.11 -7.80 -12.76
C LEU A 88 -8.23 -7.44 -11.77
N ALA A 89 -8.71 -6.21 -11.84
CA ALA A 89 -9.80 -5.75 -10.98
C ALA A 89 -11.09 -6.55 -11.26
N ARG A 90 -11.35 -6.89 -12.53
CA ARG A 90 -12.51 -7.73 -12.89
C ARG A 90 -12.37 -9.13 -12.32
N SER A 91 -11.18 -9.71 -12.35
CA SER A 91 -10.94 -11.03 -11.76
C SER A 91 -11.23 -11.03 -10.26
N ALA A 92 -10.81 -9.99 -9.55
CA ALA A 92 -11.12 -9.84 -8.13
C ALA A 92 -12.62 -9.71 -7.89
N ALA A 93 -13.31 -8.88 -8.68
CA ALA A 93 -14.74 -8.65 -8.56
C ALA A 93 -15.53 -9.94 -8.84
N ASP A 94 -15.16 -10.70 -9.86
CA ASP A 94 -15.85 -11.94 -10.23
C ASP A 94 -15.68 -13.00 -9.14
N ALA A 95 -14.60 -12.92 -8.37
CA ALA A 95 -14.37 -13.80 -7.22
C ALA A 95 -15.02 -13.28 -5.93
N GLY A 96 -15.74 -12.16 -6.00
CA GLY A 96 -16.39 -11.56 -4.84
C GLY A 96 -15.44 -10.86 -3.87
N VAL A 97 -14.25 -10.52 -4.33
CA VAL A 97 -13.24 -9.88 -3.47
C VAL A 97 -13.32 -8.36 -3.62
N ASN A 98 -13.57 -7.67 -2.52
CA ASN A 98 -13.55 -6.22 -2.50
C ASN A 98 -12.13 -5.70 -2.26
N LEU A 99 -11.68 -4.79 -3.11
CA LEU A 99 -10.35 -4.20 -2.98
C LEU A 99 -10.42 -3.01 -2.02
N ALA A 100 -9.68 -3.10 -0.92
CA ALA A 100 -9.59 -2.02 0.06
C ALA A 100 -8.61 -0.94 -0.39
N ALA A 101 -7.57 -1.34 -1.13
CA ALA A 101 -6.60 -0.41 -1.69
C ALA A 101 -5.99 -0.98 -2.96
N CYS A 102 -5.58 -0.10 -3.85
CA CYS A 102 -4.90 -0.46 -5.09
C CYS A 102 -3.98 0.69 -5.47
N TYR A 103 -2.73 0.38 -5.77
CA TYR A 103 -1.77 1.39 -6.21
C TYR A 103 -0.62 0.77 -6.98
N VAL A 104 0.17 1.62 -7.63
CA VAL A 104 1.36 1.22 -8.37
C VAL A 104 2.56 1.30 -7.45
N ALA A 105 3.41 0.31 -7.50
CA ALA A 105 4.67 0.28 -6.77
C ALA A 105 5.86 0.34 -7.73
N THR A 106 7.05 0.51 -7.18
CA THR A 106 8.28 0.54 -7.97
C THR A 106 8.48 -0.78 -8.74
N LYS A 107 9.29 -0.75 -9.78
CA LYS A 107 9.65 -1.92 -10.61
C LYS A 107 8.44 -2.53 -11.33
N SER A 108 7.55 -1.68 -11.83
CA SER A 108 6.37 -2.12 -12.62
C SER A 108 5.50 -3.11 -11.87
N ARG A 109 5.21 -2.84 -10.61
CA ARG A 109 4.35 -3.68 -9.80
C ARG A 109 3.03 -3.01 -9.52
N LEU A 110 1.96 -3.82 -9.45
CA LEU A 110 0.66 -3.40 -8.97
C LEU A 110 0.44 -4.00 -7.59
N VAL A 111 -0.15 -3.22 -6.71
CA VAL A 111 -0.43 -3.63 -5.33
C VAL A 111 -1.93 -3.65 -5.14
N PHE A 112 -2.45 -4.78 -4.66
CA PHE A 112 -3.84 -4.90 -4.27
C PHE A 112 -3.92 -5.31 -2.80
N VAL A 113 -4.85 -4.74 -2.09
CA VAL A 113 -5.07 -5.03 -0.67
C VAL A 113 -6.55 -5.36 -0.46
N ALA A 114 -6.80 -6.47 0.21
CA ALA A 114 -8.14 -6.89 0.60
C ALA A 114 -8.07 -7.55 1.98
N ASP A 115 -9.21 -7.70 2.64
CA ASP A 115 -9.24 -8.34 3.95
C ASP A 115 -8.85 -9.81 3.86
N ASP A 116 -9.23 -10.48 2.76
CA ASP A 116 -8.82 -11.87 2.50
C ASP A 116 -7.75 -11.90 1.41
N ALA A 117 -6.50 -11.82 1.82
CA ALA A 117 -5.37 -11.83 0.90
C ALA A 117 -5.27 -13.13 0.12
N ALA A 118 -5.63 -14.26 0.73
CA ALA A 118 -5.57 -15.57 0.05
C ALA A 118 -6.59 -15.64 -1.10
N ALA A 119 -7.82 -15.18 -0.85
CA ALA A 119 -8.85 -15.14 -1.89
C ALA A 119 -8.45 -14.19 -3.02
N LEU A 120 -7.88 -13.03 -2.67
CA LEU A 120 -7.40 -12.07 -3.66
C LEU A 120 -6.29 -12.67 -4.51
N ARG A 121 -5.31 -13.30 -3.88
CA ARG A 121 -4.18 -13.92 -4.57
C ARG A 121 -4.65 -14.99 -5.56
N SER A 122 -5.60 -15.82 -5.14
CA SER A 122 -6.20 -16.83 -6.03
C SER A 122 -6.91 -16.20 -7.22
N ALA A 123 -7.57 -15.08 -7.01
CA ALA A 123 -8.34 -14.41 -8.07
C ALA A 123 -7.45 -13.75 -9.12
N VAL A 124 -6.33 -13.15 -8.71
CA VAL A 124 -5.47 -12.37 -9.62
C VAL A 124 -4.18 -13.06 -10.00
N GLY A 125 -3.90 -14.21 -9.45
CA GLY A 125 -2.72 -15.00 -9.80
C GLY A 125 -1.43 -14.51 -9.15
N GLY A 126 -1.55 -13.84 -8.02
CA GLY A 126 -0.39 -13.27 -7.31
C GLY A 126 0.29 -14.15 -6.31
#